data_f7d53f644420beb5b4e8184084c333f1
#
_entry.id   f7d53f644420beb5b4e8184084c333f1
#
_cell.length_a   1.000
_cell.length_b   1.000
_cell.length_c   1.000
_cell.angle_alpha   90.00
_cell.angle_beta   90.00
_cell.angle_gamma   90.00
#
_symmetry.space_group_name_H-M   'P 1'
#
loop_
_entity.id
_entity.type
_entity.pdbx_description
1 polymer ?
#
loop_
_entity_poly.entity_id
_entity_poly.type
_entity_poly.pdbx_seq_one_letter_code
_entity_poly.pdbx_strand_id
1 'polypeptide(L)'
;MIDDRLYRRLALGCLFLVAYVALDYVSYVKPYRGLGITPWNPPPGLSIAVVFLGGWFYAPFVLIAPALADAVVRGSALGVGLELGLSLAVGATYAAGGFALQHIATFDPRFRLVRDALTLIGVGTAAALVAAAAYVVILLSAGAIFQNEVIVVAWRAAVGDIIGILVIAPLVLLAVTYRPWPRLEPLVVAQFVALICSLGVVFGYQDATAFQLFYLLFLPLLWIALSYGPPGAAVGLLLIQVGLIIGAEIRFGPDPGLGALQVLMTALTITGLIVGTIVAEREDAAARLRDQQSAINRALRIRSAGEVAATIAHEINQPLTALTTYAGIAAKAMQDGRLDLLARAVEKIKSESARANDVLQGIRELLRQGTLTKRPVDLKAKLLELDALLSEDLQKKGIRLVIGITPDFPVIRADGIQLQQAIHNLIVNGAEAILAAGRSGAIKVHVTLSSYDEAEIEVQDDGPGFPPGFNVNEPAPFTTTKPEGSGLGLAVARSISEAHGGSLVIATSPRGARVLMRLPIEREDDEQDRQRD
;
A
#
# COMPACT_ATOMS: atom_id res chain seq x y z
N MET A 1 -34.82 33.81 -14.31
CA MET A 1 -33.46 33.26 -14.18
C MET A 1 -33.53 31.74 -14.31
N ILE A 2 -33.05 31.22 -15.40
CA ILE A 2 -32.90 29.75 -15.56
C ILE A 2 -31.86 29.33 -14.54
N ASP A 3 -32.22 28.37 -13.69
CA ASP A 3 -31.34 27.87 -12.62
C ASP A 3 -30.02 27.40 -13.27
N ASP A 4 -28.88 27.89 -12.80
CA ASP A 4 -27.54 27.52 -13.30
C ASP A 4 -27.34 25.99 -13.36
N ARG A 5 -28.05 25.26 -12.52
CA ARG A 5 -28.06 23.80 -12.51
C ARG A 5 -28.77 23.22 -13.74
N LEU A 6 -29.88 23.82 -14.14
CA LEU A 6 -30.63 23.37 -15.31
C LEU A 6 -29.81 23.63 -16.59
N TYR A 7 -29.19 24.81 -16.69
CA TYR A 7 -28.33 25.14 -17.82
C TYR A 7 -27.16 24.16 -17.97
N ARG A 8 -26.48 23.86 -16.87
CA ARG A 8 -25.38 22.87 -16.88
C ARG A 8 -25.86 21.47 -17.30
N ARG A 9 -27.03 21.02 -16.81
CA ARG A 9 -27.59 19.72 -17.19
C ARG A 9 -27.96 19.66 -18.67
N LEU A 10 -28.55 20.71 -19.20
CA LEU A 10 -28.88 20.80 -20.64
C LEU A 10 -27.60 20.83 -21.51
N ALA A 11 -26.59 21.59 -21.10
CA ALA A 11 -25.30 21.63 -21.79
C ALA A 11 -24.63 20.25 -21.81
N LEU A 12 -24.66 19.50 -20.72
CA LEU A 12 -24.16 18.11 -20.67
C LEU A 12 -25.00 17.18 -21.55
N GLY A 13 -26.32 17.36 -21.64
CA GLY A 13 -27.19 16.62 -22.55
C GLY A 13 -26.84 16.87 -24.01
N CYS A 14 -26.61 18.12 -24.38
CA CYS A 14 -26.14 18.47 -25.72
C CYS A 14 -24.74 17.91 -26.02
N LEU A 15 -23.81 17.98 -25.06
CA LEU A 15 -22.48 17.37 -25.18
C LEU A 15 -22.58 15.85 -25.38
N PHE A 16 -23.49 15.20 -24.66
CA PHE A 16 -23.77 13.77 -24.84
C PHE A 16 -24.24 13.46 -26.27
N LEU A 17 -25.19 14.24 -26.83
CA LEU A 17 -25.66 14.02 -28.21
C LEU A 17 -24.52 14.16 -29.24
N VAL A 18 -23.68 15.19 -29.09
CA VAL A 18 -22.50 15.38 -29.95
C VAL A 18 -21.54 14.20 -29.82
N ALA A 19 -21.22 13.78 -28.58
CA ALA A 19 -20.34 12.64 -28.32
C ALA A 19 -20.93 11.32 -28.86
N TYR A 20 -22.24 11.11 -28.70
CA TYR A 20 -22.95 9.96 -29.24
C TYR A 20 -22.81 9.85 -30.74
N VAL A 21 -23.14 10.94 -31.48
CA VAL A 21 -23.04 10.99 -32.93
C VAL A 21 -21.57 10.82 -33.40
N ALA A 22 -20.63 11.45 -32.72
CA ALA A 22 -19.21 11.29 -33.03
C ALA A 22 -18.72 9.83 -32.83
N LEU A 23 -19.11 9.17 -31.75
CA LEU A 23 -18.79 7.77 -31.51
C LEU A 23 -19.45 6.85 -32.56
N ASP A 24 -20.69 7.11 -32.92
CA ASP A 24 -21.39 6.35 -33.95
C ASP A 24 -20.68 6.53 -35.31
N TYR A 25 -20.31 7.76 -35.68
CA TYR A 25 -19.59 8.06 -36.92
C TYR A 25 -18.24 7.32 -37.00
N VAL A 26 -17.44 7.37 -35.93
CA VAL A 26 -16.13 6.69 -35.91
C VAL A 26 -16.27 5.17 -35.92
N SER A 27 -17.33 4.62 -35.33
CA SER A 27 -17.58 3.18 -35.29
C SER A 27 -18.32 2.63 -36.50
N TYR A 28 -18.82 3.51 -37.40
CA TYR A 28 -19.53 3.12 -38.61
C TYR A 28 -18.58 2.57 -39.69
N VAL A 29 -17.91 1.50 -39.31
CA VAL A 29 -16.94 0.79 -40.16
C VAL A 29 -17.53 -0.60 -40.45
N LYS A 30 -17.55 -0.99 -41.75
CA LYS A 30 -18.07 -2.30 -42.21
C LYS A 30 -19.49 -2.63 -41.75
N PRO A 31 -20.48 -1.76 -42.02
CA PRO A 31 -21.85 -2.04 -41.63
C PRO A 31 -22.37 -3.29 -42.37
N TYR A 32 -23.05 -4.16 -41.64
CA TYR A 32 -23.67 -5.35 -42.23
C TYR A 32 -24.83 -4.95 -43.14
N ARG A 33 -24.67 -5.15 -44.44
CA ARG A 33 -25.67 -4.84 -45.49
C ARG A 33 -26.26 -3.42 -45.42
N GLY A 34 -25.51 -2.47 -44.90
CA GLY A 34 -26.01 -1.09 -44.74
C GLY A 34 -26.95 -0.88 -43.55
N LEU A 35 -27.16 -1.93 -42.74
CA LEU A 35 -28.02 -1.91 -41.55
C LEU A 35 -27.23 -1.37 -40.38
N GLY A 36 -26.74 -0.33 -40.17
CA GLY A 36 -26.10 0.24 -38.96
C GLY A 36 -25.45 -0.72 -37.95
N ILE A 37 -25.32 -2.01 -38.28
CA ILE A 37 -24.73 -3.04 -37.43
C ILE A 37 -23.24 -3.14 -37.73
N THR A 38 -22.43 -2.73 -36.78
CA THR A 38 -20.97 -2.69 -36.89
C THR A 38 -20.32 -3.71 -35.94
N PRO A 39 -19.05 -4.11 -36.17
CA PRO A 39 -18.35 -5.02 -35.25
C PRO A 39 -18.29 -4.53 -33.81
N TRP A 40 -18.29 -3.23 -33.62
CA TRP A 40 -18.25 -2.53 -32.34
C TRP A 40 -19.20 -1.35 -32.36
N ASN A 41 -20.04 -1.23 -31.33
CA ASN A 41 -20.99 -0.13 -31.19
C ASN A 41 -20.77 0.61 -29.84
N PRO A 42 -19.96 1.66 -29.79
CA PRO A 42 -19.63 2.39 -28.55
C PRO A 42 -20.76 3.24 -27.94
N PRO A 43 -21.71 3.84 -28.71
CA PRO A 43 -22.74 4.73 -28.17
C PRO A 43 -23.61 4.16 -27.06
N PRO A 44 -24.02 2.85 -27.04
CA PRO A 44 -24.72 2.22 -25.93
C PRO A 44 -24.02 2.35 -24.59
N GLY A 45 -22.68 2.21 -24.57
CA GLY A 45 -21.87 2.36 -23.37
C GLY A 45 -21.92 3.77 -22.80
N LEU A 46 -21.87 4.78 -23.67
CA LEU A 46 -22.02 6.19 -23.28
C LEU A 46 -23.43 6.45 -22.72
N SER A 47 -24.47 5.88 -23.34
CA SER A 47 -25.87 6.01 -22.91
C SER A 47 -26.09 5.47 -21.50
N ILE A 48 -25.62 4.23 -21.22
CA ILE A 48 -25.69 3.62 -19.88
C ILE A 48 -24.94 4.47 -18.85
N ALA A 49 -23.72 4.94 -19.17
CA ALA A 49 -22.91 5.73 -18.25
C ALA A 49 -23.55 7.08 -17.91
N VAL A 50 -24.12 7.78 -18.90
CA VAL A 50 -24.75 9.10 -18.69
C VAL A 50 -26.01 8.97 -17.83
N VAL A 51 -26.87 7.97 -18.08
CA VAL A 51 -28.07 7.73 -17.26
C VAL A 51 -27.67 7.29 -15.84
N PHE A 52 -26.64 6.47 -15.68
CA PHE A 52 -26.11 6.10 -14.37
C PHE A 52 -25.66 7.33 -13.56
N LEU A 53 -24.88 8.23 -14.19
CA LEU A 53 -24.33 9.41 -13.51
C LEU A 53 -25.35 10.51 -13.27
N GLY A 54 -26.31 10.72 -14.18
CA GLY A 54 -27.20 11.86 -14.16
C GLY A 54 -28.67 11.55 -13.96
N GLY A 55 -29.04 10.26 -13.91
CA GLY A 55 -30.41 9.79 -13.69
C GLY A 55 -31.35 10.00 -14.87
N TRP A 56 -32.65 9.88 -14.61
CA TRP A 56 -33.71 9.94 -15.61
C TRP A 56 -33.79 11.26 -16.39
N PHE A 57 -33.17 12.33 -15.90
CA PHE A 57 -33.11 13.61 -16.62
C PHE A 57 -32.50 13.46 -18.01
N TYR A 58 -31.57 12.52 -18.19
CA TYR A 58 -30.88 12.29 -19.46
C TYR A 58 -31.59 11.27 -20.37
N ALA A 59 -32.60 10.56 -19.88
CA ALA A 59 -33.34 9.60 -20.69
C ALA A 59 -33.88 10.19 -22.02
N PRO A 60 -34.50 11.39 -22.08
CA PRO A 60 -34.94 11.97 -23.35
C PRO A 60 -33.82 12.13 -24.37
N PHE A 61 -32.61 12.51 -23.93
CA PHE A 61 -31.45 12.63 -24.82
C PHE A 61 -31.02 11.26 -25.35
N VAL A 62 -31.04 10.22 -24.50
CA VAL A 62 -30.70 8.85 -24.91
C VAL A 62 -31.74 8.28 -25.89
N LEU A 63 -33.01 8.62 -25.74
CA LEU A 63 -34.09 8.18 -26.62
C LEU A 63 -33.97 8.74 -28.05
N ILE A 64 -33.52 9.98 -28.18
CA ILE A 64 -33.41 10.64 -29.50
C ILE A 64 -32.03 10.47 -30.16
N ALA A 65 -31.01 10.12 -29.41
CA ALA A 65 -29.63 10.06 -29.88
C ALA A 65 -29.43 9.07 -31.06
N PRO A 66 -30.00 7.84 -31.04
CA PRO A 66 -29.86 6.93 -32.19
C PRO A 66 -30.47 7.49 -33.47
N ALA A 67 -31.67 8.11 -33.42
CA ALA A 67 -32.29 8.71 -34.61
C ALA A 67 -31.48 9.90 -35.14
N LEU A 68 -30.90 10.70 -34.24
CA LEU A 68 -30.00 11.79 -34.63
C LEU A 68 -28.73 11.27 -35.33
N ALA A 69 -28.15 10.17 -34.77
CA ALA A 69 -26.98 9.52 -35.38
C ALA A 69 -27.33 8.93 -36.77
N ASP A 70 -28.48 8.24 -36.89
CA ASP A 70 -28.94 7.70 -38.18
C ASP A 70 -29.13 8.81 -39.21
N ALA A 71 -29.74 9.92 -38.84
CA ALA A 71 -29.94 11.06 -39.74
C ALA A 71 -28.62 11.70 -40.23
N VAL A 72 -27.64 11.85 -39.31
CA VAL A 72 -26.36 12.51 -39.57
C VAL A 72 -25.38 11.57 -40.31
N VAL A 73 -25.30 10.30 -39.86
CA VAL A 73 -24.27 9.35 -40.34
C VAL A 73 -24.76 8.53 -41.53
N ARG A 74 -26.06 8.14 -41.56
CA ARG A 74 -26.63 7.22 -42.56
C ARG A 74 -27.63 7.87 -43.51
N GLY A 75 -27.99 9.14 -43.28
CA GLY A 75 -28.94 9.86 -44.15
C GLY A 75 -30.36 9.30 -44.10
N SER A 76 -30.78 8.71 -42.97
CA SER A 76 -32.13 8.14 -42.76
C SER A 76 -32.53 7.08 -43.80
N ALA A 77 -31.65 6.11 -44.02
CA ALA A 77 -31.78 5.09 -45.06
C ALA A 77 -33.04 4.19 -44.92
N LEU A 78 -33.57 4.02 -43.73
CA LEU A 78 -34.73 3.16 -43.43
C LEU A 78 -36.06 3.94 -43.37
N GLY A 79 -36.01 5.26 -43.50
CA GLY A 79 -37.15 6.15 -43.35
C GLY A 79 -37.42 6.59 -41.92
N VAL A 80 -37.80 7.86 -41.76
CA VAL A 80 -37.89 8.57 -40.48
C VAL A 80 -38.76 7.86 -39.44
N GLY A 81 -39.89 7.29 -39.86
CA GLY A 81 -40.81 6.61 -38.94
C GLY A 81 -40.22 5.33 -38.30
N LEU A 82 -39.54 4.52 -39.11
CA LEU A 82 -38.91 3.30 -38.63
C LEU A 82 -37.69 3.60 -37.75
N GLU A 83 -36.89 4.57 -38.15
CA GLU A 83 -35.72 5.00 -37.37
C GLU A 83 -36.09 5.60 -36.02
N LEU A 84 -37.16 6.38 -35.94
CA LEU A 84 -37.69 6.85 -34.65
C LEU A 84 -38.18 5.70 -33.79
N GLY A 85 -38.86 4.70 -34.37
CA GLY A 85 -39.29 3.49 -33.64
C GLY A 85 -38.10 2.70 -33.09
N LEU A 86 -37.05 2.49 -33.89
CA LEU A 86 -35.81 1.84 -33.49
C LEU A 86 -35.09 2.64 -32.41
N SER A 87 -34.98 3.96 -32.58
CA SER A 87 -34.33 4.85 -31.62
C SER A 87 -35.00 4.80 -30.25
N LEU A 88 -36.33 4.85 -30.20
CA LEU A 88 -37.10 4.78 -28.96
C LEU A 88 -36.91 3.44 -28.27
N ALA A 89 -37.00 2.32 -29.03
CA ALA A 89 -36.85 0.98 -28.46
C ALA A 89 -35.45 0.73 -27.90
N VAL A 90 -34.42 1.02 -28.69
CA VAL A 90 -33.00 0.85 -28.33
C VAL A 90 -32.59 1.83 -27.21
N GLY A 91 -32.95 3.11 -27.36
CA GLY A 91 -32.67 4.15 -26.38
C GLY A 91 -33.33 3.88 -25.02
N ALA A 92 -34.60 3.42 -25.02
CA ALA A 92 -35.31 3.04 -23.78
C ALA A 92 -34.59 1.88 -23.06
N THR A 93 -34.09 0.90 -23.82
CA THR A 93 -33.38 -0.25 -23.26
C THR A 93 -32.09 0.18 -22.55
N TYR A 94 -31.28 1.05 -23.18
CA TYR A 94 -30.04 1.53 -22.57
C TYR A 94 -30.28 2.51 -21.43
N ALA A 95 -31.32 3.35 -21.52
CA ALA A 95 -31.75 4.19 -20.39
C ALA A 95 -32.16 3.34 -19.18
N ALA A 96 -32.94 2.26 -19.43
CA ALA A 96 -33.31 1.30 -18.38
C ALA A 96 -32.09 0.58 -17.78
N GLY A 97 -31.12 0.18 -18.62
CA GLY A 97 -29.87 -0.43 -18.17
C GLY A 97 -29.04 0.50 -17.25
N GLY A 98 -28.89 1.76 -17.65
CA GLY A 98 -28.19 2.77 -16.82
C GLY A 98 -28.92 3.03 -15.49
N PHE A 99 -30.25 3.09 -15.52
CA PHE A 99 -31.07 3.26 -14.34
C PHE A 99 -31.03 2.00 -13.43
N ALA A 100 -31.04 0.81 -14.01
CA ALA A 100 -30.89 -0.42 -13.23
C ALA A 100 -29.56 -0.46 -12.47
N LEU A 101 -28.45 -0.12 -13.14
CA LEU A 101 -27.14 -0.03 -12.48
C LEU A 101 -27.15 0.99 -11.33
N GLN A 102 -27.83 2.13 -11.48
CA GLN A 102 -27.93 3.15 -10.44
C GLN A 102 -28.64 2.66 -9.18
N HIS A 103 -29.59 1.72 -9.33
CA HIS A 103 -30.37 1.16 -8.22
C HIS A 103 -29.74 -0.09 -7.60
N ILE A 104 -28.68 -0.65 -8.18
CA ILE A 104 -27.91 -1.73 -7.57
C ILE A 104 -26.98 -1.12 -6.51
N ALA A 105 -27.43 -1.15 -5.25
CA ALA A 105 -26.75 -0.52 -4.11
C ALA A 105 -25.30 -1.00 -3.89
N THR A 106 -24.94 -2.14 -4.45
CA THR A 106 -23.60 -2.72 -4.31
C THR A 106 -22.64 -2.37 -5.44
N PHE A 107 -23.10 -1.66 -6.49
CA PHE A 107 -22.28 -1.31 -7.63
C PHE A 107 -21.47 -0.02 -7.35
N ASP A 108 -20.15 -0.13 -7.39
CA ASP A 108 -19.24 1.03 -7.31
C ASP A 108 -18.69 1.38 -8.72
N PRO A 109 -18.97 2.59 -9.24
CA PRO A 109 -18.48 3.03 -10.54
C PRO A 109 -16.95 3.18 -10.63
N ARG A 110 -16.24 3.02 -9.51
CA ARG A 110 -14.77 2.99 -9.45
C ARG A 110 -14.20 1.60 -9.72
N PHE A 111 -15.03 0.60 -9.85
CA PHE A 111 -14.64 -0.79 -10.10
C PHE A 111 -13.63 -1.32 -9.08
N ARG A 112 -13.92 -1.13 -7.80
CA ARG A 112 -13.03 -1.58 -6.70
C ARG A 112 -13.11 -3.08 -6.43
N LEU A 113 -14.19 -3.72 -6.82
CA LEU A 113 -14.42 -5.14 -6.60
C LEU A 113 -14.77 -5.84 -7.91
N VAL A 114 -14.39 -7.10 -8.04
CA VAL A 114 -14.72 -7.93 -9.22
C VAL A 114 -16.23 -7.98 -9.47
N ARG A 115 -17.05 -7.96 -8.41
CA ARG A 115 -18.50 -7.91 -8.53
C ARG A 115 -19.01 -6.70 -9.32
N ASP A 116 -18.29 -5.56 -9.28
CA ASP A 116 -18.70 -4.35 -10.01
C ASP A 116 -18.57 -4.58 -11.53
N ALA A 117 -17.45 -5.19 -11.94
CA ALA A 117 -17.27 -5.60 -13.33
C ALA A 117 -18.31 -6.62 -13.76
N LEU A 118 -18.56 -7.66 -12.95
CA LEU A 118 -19.57 -8.67 -13.23
C LEU A 118 -20.99 -8.09 -13.29
N THR A 119 -21.29 -7.11 -12.44
CA THR A 119 -22.58 -6.40 -12.47
C THR A 119 -22.75 -5.62 -13.77
N LEU A 120 -21.74 -4.88 -14.20
CA LEU A 120 -21.77 -4.17 -15.49
C LEU A 120 -21.87 -5.15 -16.66
N ILE A 121 -21.11 -6.25 -16.65
CA ILE A 121 -21.18 -7.30 -17.67
C ILE A 121 -22.61 -7.88 -17.73
N GLY A 122 -23.21 -8.21 -16.59
CA GLY A 122 -24.56 -8.77 -16.52
C GLY A 122 -25.62 -7.82 -17.04
N VAL A 123 -25.67 -6.59 -16.51
CA VAL A 123 -26.65 -5.57 -16.92
C VAL A 123 -26.43 -5.13 -18.36
N GLY A 124 -25.17 -4.91 -18.76
CA GLY A 124 -24.83 -4.53 -20.12
C GLY A 124 -25.19 -5.59 -21.14
N THR A 125 -24.89 -6.86 -20.85
CA THR A 125 -25.27 -7.98 -21.73
C THR A 125 -26.78 -8.13 -21.82
N ALA A 126 -27.51 -8.04 -20.70
CA ALA A 126 -28.98 -8.11 -20.70
C ALA A 126 -29.60 -6.98 -21.53
N ALA A 127 -29.10 -5.74 -21.35
CA ALA A 127 -29.55 -4.59 -22.14
C ALA A 127 -29.27 -4.78 -23.63
N ALA A 128 -28.05 -5.23 -23.99
CA ALA A 128 -27.68 -5.47 -25.39
C ALA A 128 -28.55 -6.56 -26.05
N LEU A 129 -28.85 -7.65 -25.34
CA LEU A 129 -29.71 -8.71 -25.86
C LEU A 129 -31.15 -8.23 -26.07
N VAL A 130 -31.71 -7.46 -25.13
CA VAL A 130 -33.05 -6.86 -25.26
C VAL A 130 -33.09 -5.86 -26.40
N ALA A 131 -32.07 -4.99 -26.53
CA ALA A 131 -31.97 -4.04 -27.63
C ALA A 131 -31.87 -4.75 -28.99
N ALA A 132 -31.03 -5.78 -29.11
CA ALA A 132 -30.89 -6.57 -30.32
C ALA A 132 -32.18 -7.30 -30.71
N ALA A 133 -32.90 -7.86 -29.73
CA ALA A 133 -34.20 -8.49 -29.95
C ALA A 133 -35.24 -7.47 -30.48
N ALA A 134 -35.33 -6.29 -29.83
CA ALA A 134 -36.24 -5.23 -30.27
C ALA A 134 -35.88 -4.74 -31.69
N TYR A 135 -34.58 -4.56 -31.95
CA TYR A 135 -34.03 -4.15 -33.24
C TYR A 135 -34.44 -5.12 -34.35
N VAL A 136 -34.22 -6.43 -34.11
CA VAL A 136 -34.57 -7.49 -35.10
C VAL A 136 -36.08 -7.60 -35.32
N VAL A 137 -36.90 -7.52 -34.27
CA VAL A 137 -38.37 -7.57 -34.39
C VAL A 137 -38.89 -6.42 -35.24
N ILE A 138 -38.39 -5.22 -35.04
CA ILE A 138 -38.80 -4.03 -35.79
C ILE A 138 -38.34 -4.14 -37.28
N LEU A 139 -37.10 -4.56 -37.54
CA LEU A 139 -36.61 -4.73 -38.92
C LEU A 139 -37.35 -5.86 -39.66
N LEU A 140 -37.64 -6.94 -39.00
CA LEU A 140 -38.42 -8.07 -39.59
C LEU A 140 -39.84 -7.62 -39.92
N SER A 141 -40.52 -6.91 -39.02
CA SER A 141 -41.85 -6.40 -39.21
C SER A 141 -41.95 -5.37 -40.36
N ALA A 142 -40.87 -4.61 -40.58
CA ALA A 142 -40.76 -3.68 -41.67
C ALA A 142 -40.30 -4.30 -43.01
N GLY A 143 -40.01 -5.63 -43.03
CA GLY A 143 -39.50 -6.32 -44.21
C GLY A 143 -38.06 -5.92 -44.61
N ALA A 144 -37.31 -5.28 -43.72
CA ALA A 144 -35.93 -4.86 -43.96
C ALA A 144 -34.92 -6.03 -43.83
N ILE A 145 -35.30 -7.12 -43.19
CA ILE A 145 -34.51 -8.36 -43.11
C ILE A 145 -35.41 -9.58 -43.34
N PHE A 146 -34.78 -10.70 -43.75
CA PHE A 146 -35.48 -11.98 -43.94
C PHE A 146 -35.39 -12.88 -42.70
N GLN A 147 -36.31 -13.85 -42.54
CA GLN A 147 -36.35 -14.78 -41.40
C GLN A 147 -35.05 -15.58 -41.21
N ASN A 148 -34.37 -15.97 -42.28
CA ASN A 148 -33.08 -16.67 -42.23
C ASN A 148 -31.92 -15.81 -41.75
N GLU A 149 -32.04 -14.48 -41.67
CA GLU A 149 -31.02 -13.57 -41.21
C GLU A 149 -31.16 -13.17 -39.76
N VAL A 150 -32.31 -13.44 -39.13
CA VAL A 150 -32.65 -13.05 -37.75
C VAL A 150 -31.54 -13.36 -36.73
N ILE A 151 -31.03 -14.61 -36.74
CA ILE A 151 -30.03 -15.05 -35.77
C ILE A 151 -28.71 -14.32 -35.98
N VAL A 152 -28.28 -14.13 -37.23
CA VAL A 152 -27.01 -13.46 -37.57
C VAL A 152 -27.06 -11.98 -37.22
N VAL A 153 -28.19 -11.33 -37.57
CA VAL A 153 -28.43 -9.91 -37.25
C VAL A 153 -28.48 -9.68 -35.74
N ALA A 154 -29.25 -10.49 -35.02
CA ALA A 154 -29.37 -10.41 -33.57
C ALA A 154 -28.00 -10.61 -32.88
N TRP A 155 -27.25 -11.62 -33.31
CA TRP A 155 -25.93 -11.92 -32.74
C TRP A 155 -24.95 -10.77 -32.97
N ARG A 156 -24.82 -10.29 -34.21
CA ARG A 156 -23.90 -9.20 -34.55
C ARG A 156 -24.24 -7.91 -33.82
N ALA A 157 -25.50 -7.54 -33.75
CA ALA A 157 -25.96 -6.36 -33.03
C ALA A 157 -25.67 -6.50 -31.53
N ALA A 158 -26.09 -7.60 -30.89
CA ALA A 158 -25.89 -7.82 -29.47
C ALA A 158 -24.41 -7.80 -29.08
N VAL A 159 -23.54 -8.49 -29.83
CA VAL A 159 -22.10 -8.55 -29.50
C VAL A 159 -21.42 -7.20 -29.73
N GLY A 160 -21.77 -6.48 -30.79
CA GLY A 160 -21.27 -5.12 -31.02
C GLY A 160 -21.61 -4.16 -29.88
N ASP A 161 -22.84 -4.23 -29.39
CA ASP A 161 -23.32 -3.43 -28.26
C ASP A 161 -22.65 -3.83 -26.94
N ILE A 162 -22.51 -5.15 -26.67
CA ILE A 162 -21.79 -5.66 -25.49
C ILE A 162 -20.37 -5.10 -25.44
N ILE A 163 -19.63 -5.20 -26.54
CA ILE A 163 -18.26 -4.67 -26.61
C ILE A 163 -18.25 -3.16 -26.35
N GLY A 164 -19.16 -2.43 -27.01
CA GLY A 164 -19.27 -0.99 -26.83
C GLY A 164 -19.58 -0.56 -25.40
N ILE A 165 -20.52 -1.26 -24.74
CA ILE A 165 -20.91 -1.02 -23.35
C ILE A 165 -19.72 -1.29 -22.42
N LEU A 166 -19.06 -2.45 -22.58
CA LEU A 166 -18.01 -2.87 -21.66
C LEU A 166 -16.68 -2.11 -21.84
N VAL A 167 -16.49 -1.41 -22.95
CA VAL A 167 -15.33 -0.53 -23.18
C VAL A 167 -15.64 0.91 -22.76
N ILE A 168 -16.75 1.46 -23.22
CA ILE A 168 -17.03 2.89 -23.06
C ILE A 168 -17.64 3.21 -21.68
N ALA A 169 -18.54 2.36 -21.15
CA ALA A 169 -19.15 2.67 -19.87
C ALA A 169 -18.11 2.70 -18.71
N PRO A 170 -17.19 1.73 -18.56
CA PRO A 170 -16.13 1.83 -17.55
C PRO A 170 -15.26 3.05 -17.75
N LEU A 171 -14.86 3.35 -18.98
CA LEU A 171 -14.01 4.50 -19.29
C LEU A 171 -14.65 5.82 -18.82
N VAL A 172 -15.93 6.03 -19.15
CA VAL A 172 -16.68 7.24 -18.77
C VAL A 172 -16.91 7.30 -17.25
N LEU A 173 -17.30 6.20 -16.64
CA LEU A 173 -17.53 6.11 -15.19
C LEU A 173 -16.24 6.41 -14.41
N LEU A 174 -15.13 5.80 -14.81
CA LEU A 174 -13.81 6.04 -14.21
C LEU A 174 -13.32 7.46 -14.47
N ALA A 175 -13.51 8.02 -15.67
CA ALA A 175 -13.11 9.40 -15.95
C ALA A 175 -13.74 10.43 -15.01
N VAL A 176 -14.96 10.16 -14.54
CA VAL A 176 -15.70 11.04 -13.63
C VAL A 176 -15.40 10.74 -12.16
N THR A 177 -15.23 9.46 -11.79
CA THR A 177 -15.22 9.02 -10.39
C THR A 177 -13.83 8.71 -9.83
N TYR A 178 -12.85 8.43 -10.70
CA TYR A 178 -11.49 8.05 -10.30
C TYR A 178 -10.55 9.25 -10.37
N ARG A 179 -9.91 9.60 -9.26
CA ARG A 179 -8.88 10.65 -9.18
C ARG A 179 -7.85 10.28 -8.11
N PRO A 180 -6.55 10.55 -8.34
CA PRO A 180 -5.94 11.08 -9.56
C PRO A 180 -5.78 10.01 -10.66
N TRP A 181 -5.82 10.42 -11.91
CA TRP A 181 -5.47 9.56 -13.03
C TRP A 181 -3.96 9.24 -13.01
N PRO A 182 -3.55 8.07 -13.51
CA PRO A 182 -2.14 7.73 -13.65
C PRO A 182 -1.37 8.82 -14.39
N ARG A 183 -0.19 9.17 -13.89
CA ARG A 183 0.70 10.12 -14.55
C ARG A 183 1.38 9.45 -15.73
N LEU A 184 1.77 10.27 -16.73
CA LEU A 184 2.57 9.79 -17.85
C LEU A 184 4.01 9.54 -17.37
N GLU A 185 4.29 8.31 -17.00
CA GLU A 185 5.62 7.83 -16.62
C GLU A 185 6.29 7.13 -17.81
N PRO A 186 7.62 6.97 -17.83
CA PRO A 186 8.31 6.24 -18.91
C PRO A 186 7.76 4.83 -19.15
N LEU A 187 7.25 4.18 -18.11
CA LEU A 187 6.60 2.87 -18.19
C LEU A 187 5.34 2.90 -19.08
N VAL A 188 4.51 3.96 -18.97
CA VAL A 188 3.31 4.13 -19.82
C VAL A 188 3.71 4.18 -21.29
N VAL A 189 4.80 4.89 -21.61
CA VAL A 189 5.29 4.99 -22.99
C VAL A 189 5.73 3.62 -23.51
N ALA A 190 6.47 2.84 -22.70
CA ALA A 190 6.90 1.49 -23.06
C ALA A 190 5.70 0.55 -23.31
N GLN A 191 4.67 0.62 -22.48
CA GLN A 191 3.44 -0.16 -22.61
C GLN A 191 2.65 0.22 -23.87
N PHE A 192 2.58 1.52 -24.17
CA PHE A 192 1.93 2.01 -25.38
C PHE A 192 2.69 1.55 -26.64
N VAL A 193 4.01 1.62 -26.63
CA VAL A 193 4.85 1.08 -27.72
C VAL A 193 4.63 -0.42 -27.88
N ALA A 194 4.61 -1.20 -26.79
CA ALA A 194 4.35 -2.63 -26.81
C ALA A 194 2.98 -2.95 -27.43
N LEU A 195 1.96 -2.17 -27.12
CA LEU A 195 0.62 -2.30 -27.70
C LEU A 195 0.63 -2.05 -29.20
N ILE A 196 1.26 -0.95 -29.66
CA ILE A 196 1.38 -0.64 -31.08
C ILE A 196 2.19 -1.71 -31.81
N CYS A 197 3.31 -2.17 -31.22
CA CYS A 197 4.11 -3.25 -31.81
C CYS A 197 3.30 -4.56 -31.92
N SER A 198 2.50 -4.90 -30.91
CA SER A 198 1.64 -6.09 -30.94
C SER A 198 0.59 -5.99 -32.05
N LEU A 199 -0.05 -4.84 -32.22
CA LEU A 199 -0.97 -4.58 -33.33
C LEU A 199 -0.23 -4.66 -34.68
N GLY A 200 0.97 -4.09 -34.77
CA GLY A 200 1.81 -4.16 -35.96
C GLY A 200 2.18 -5.59 -36.35
N VAL A 201 2.52 -6.43 -35.37
CA VAL A 201 2.80 -7.87 -35.61
C VAL A 201 1.55 -8.62 -36.05
N VAL A 202 0.42 -8.39 -35.36
CA VAL A 202 -0.87 -9.04 -35.65
C VAL A 202 -1.33 -8.77 -37.08
N PHE A 203 -1.24 -7.54 -37.54
CA PHE A 203 -1.70 -7.15 -38.86
C PHE A 203 -0.62 -7.11 -39.94
N GLY A 204 0.67 -7.06 -39.58
CA GLY A 204 1.80 -6.98 -40.49
C GLY A 204 2.29 -8.33 -41.02
N TYR A 205 2.06 -9.42 -40.31
CA TYR A 205 2.58 -10.74 -40.70
C TYR A 205 1.71 -11.40 -41.78
N GLN A 206 2.27 -11.56 -43.00
CA GLN A 206 1.51 -11.94 -44.19
C GLN A 206 1.06 -13.40 -44.23
N ASP A 207 1.83 -14.32 -43.64
CA ASP A 207 1.62 -15.77 -43.72
C ASP A 207 0.73 -16.34 -42.60
N ALA A 208 0.34 -15.55 -41.60
CA ALA A 208 -0.55 -16.02 -40.55
C ALA A 208 -1.99 -16.11 -41.07
N THR A 209 -2.64 -17.24 -40.89
CA THR A 209 -4.09 -17.36 -40.98
C THR A 209 -4.72 -16.32 -40.06
N ALA A 210 -5.75 -15.64 -40.53
CA ALA A 210 -6.24 -14.33 -40.05
C ALA A 210 -6.42 -14.12 -38.53
N PHE A 211 -6.35 -15.18 -37.69
CA PHE A 211 -6.65 -15.10 -36.26
C PHE A 211 -5.61 -15.72 -35.31
N GLN A 212 -4.50 -16.28 -35.84
CA GLN A 212 -3.54 -17.03 -35.01
C GLN A 212 -2.69 -16.16 -34.07
N LEU A 213 -2.46 -14.90 -34.39
CA LEU A 213 -1.58 -14.01 -33.61
C LEU A 213 -2.32 -13.05 -32.67
N PHE A 214 -3.64 -13.04 -32.70
CA PHE A 214 -4.44 -12.10 -31.91
C PHE A 214 -4.29 -12.26 -30.39
N TYR A 215 -3.92 -13.46 -29.91
CA TYR A 215 -3.64 -13.67 -28.49
C TYR A 215 -2.44 -12.83 -27.97
N LEU A 216 -1.56 -12.34 -28.85
CA LEU A 216 -0.47 -11.44 -28.48
C LEU A 216 -0.98 -10.12 -27.87
N LEU A 217 -2.21 -9.69 -28.21
CA LEU A 217 -2.80 -8.47 -27.66
C LEU A 217 -3.16 -8.59 -26.18
N PHE A 218 -3.29 -9.81 -25.64
CA PHE A 218 -3.48 -10.00 -24.21
C PHE A 218 -2.26 -9.56 -23.40
N LEU A 219 -1.04 -9.69 -23.93
CA LEU A 219 0.19 -9.37 -23.21
C LEU A 219 0.26 -7.88 -22.81
N PRO A 220 0.20 -6.90 -23.77
CA PRO A 220 0.21 -5.50 -23.39
C PRO A 220 -1.05 -5.09 -22.61
N LEU A 221 -2.22 -5.68 -22.89
CA LEU A 221 -3.43 -5.42 -22.12
C LEU A 221 -3.28 -5.82 -20.65
N LEU A 222 -2.81 -7.04 -20.40
CA LEU A 222 -2.58 -7.53 -19.04
C LEU A 222 -1.50 -6.71 -18.33
N TRP A 223 -0.42 -6.36 -19.04
CA TRP A 223 0.63 -5.52 -18.46
C TRP A 223 0.09 -4.15 -18.01
N ILE A 224 -0.72 -3.48 -18.85
CA ILE A 224 -1.35 -2.20 -18.51
C ILE A 224 -2.35 -2.38 -17.35
N ALA A 225 -3.21 -3.41 -17.41
CA ALA A 225 -4.21 -3.67 -16.39
C ALA A 225 -3.58 -4.00 -15.02
N LEU A 226 -2.47 -4.77 -15.00
CA LEU A 226 -1.73 -5.11 -13.78
C LEU A 226 -0.99 -3.89 -13.19
N SER A 227 -0.54 -2.95 -14.04
CA SER A 227 0.20 -1.76 -13.57
C SER A 227 -0.70 -0.64 -13.05
N TYR A 228 -1.89 -0.46 -13.63
CA TYR A 228 -2.74 0.71 -13.36
C TYR A 228 -4.19 0.35 -12.97
N GLY A 229 -4.49 -0.93 -12.79
CA GLY A 229 -5.82 -1.39 -12.39
C GLY A 229 -6.92 -1.01 -13.39
N PRO A 230 -8.16 -0.69 -12.91
CA PRO A 230 -9.30 -0.41 -13.77
C PRO A 230 -9.12 0.75 -14.75
N PRO A 231 -8.51 1.90 -14.37
CA PRO A 231 -8.26 2.99 -15.31
C PRO A 231 -7.34 2.60 -16.46
N GLY A 232 -6.26 1.86 -16.16
CA GLY A 232 -5.35 1.36 -17.18
C GLY A 232 -6.04 0.37 -18.11
N ALA A 233 -6.80 -0.58 -17.56
CA ALA A 233 -7.57 -1.56 -18.32
C ALA A 233 -8.56 -0.88 -19.28
N ALA A 234 -9.31 0.14 -18.81
CA ALA A 234 -10.29 0.85 -19.64
C ALA A 234 -9.64 1.59 -20.81
N VAL A 235 -8.52 2.28 -20.58
CA VAL A 235 -7.77 2.97 -21.65
C VAL A 235 -7.13 1.96 -22.60
N GLY A 236 -6.47 0.93 -22.07
CA GLY A 236 -5.84 -0.12 -22.89
C GLY A 236 -6.86 -0.84 -23.78
N LEU A 237 -8.05 -1.15 -23.25
CA LEU A 237 -9.14 -1.74 -24.02
C LEU A 237 -9.60 -0.82 -25.14
N LEU A 238 -9.84 0.46 -24.87
CA LEU A 238 -10.23 1.41 -25.92
C LEU A 238 -9.19 1.42 -27.06
N LEU A 239 -7.91 1.53 -26.74
CA LEU A 239 -6.84 1.60 -27.74
C LEU A 239 -6.73 0.31 -28.56
N ILE A 240 -6.83 -0.85 -27.91
CA ILE A 240 -6.83 -2.14 -28.59
C ILE A 240 -8.03 -2.28 -29.53
N GLN A 241 -9.24 -1.93 -29.08
CA GLN A 241 -10.45 -2.04 -29.89
C GLN A 241 -10.40 -1.16 -31.12
N VAL A 242 -9.95 0.10 -30.96
CA VAL A 242 -9.73 1.01 -32.08
C VAL A 242 -8.65 0.45 -33.03
N GLY A 243 -7.53 -0.04 -32.49
CA GLY A 243 -6.45 -0.64 -33.28
C GLY A 243 -6.91 -1.89 -34.06
N LEU A 244 -7.73 -2.74 -33.43
CA LEU A 244 -8.29 -3.93 -34.08
C LEU A 244 -9.21 -3.57 -35.25
N ILE A 245 -10.05 -2.55 -35.10
CA ILE A 245 -10.97 -2.11 -36.17
C ILE A 245 -10.19 -1.52 -37.31
N ILE A 246 -9.26 -0.59 -37.04
CA ILE A 246 -8.43 0.05 -38.08
C ILE A 246 -7.57 -1.01 -38.78
N GLY A 247 -6.92 -1.90 -38.03
CA GLY A 247 -6.10 -2.97 -38.60
C GLY A 247 -6.91 -3.94 -39.47
N ALA A 248 -8.10 -4.34 -39.00
CA ALA A 248 -9.00 -5.20 -39.76
C ALA A 248 -9.51 -4.54 -41.04
N GLU A 249 -9.78 -3.22 -41.02
CA GLU A 249 -10.16 -2.46 -42.20
C GLU A 249 -9.07 -2.43 -43.28
N ILE A 250 -7.84 -2.14 -42.84
CA ILE A 250 -6.68 -2.04 -43.75
C ILE A 250 -6.33 -3.42 -44.37
N ARG A 251 -6.42 -4.49 -43.60
CA ARG A 251 -5.88 -5.80 -43.98
C ARG A 251 -6.85 -6.72 -44.72
N PHE A 252 -8.09 -6.82 -44.24
CA PHE A 252 -8.98 -7.89 -44.65
C PHE A 252 -10.10 -7.46 -45.63
N GLY A 253 -10.20 -6.15 -45.95
CA GLY A 253 -11.25 -5.70 -46.89
C GLY A 253 -12.67 -5.98 -46.39
N PRO A 254 -13.66 -6.12 -47.27
CA PRO A 254 -15.09 -6.10 -46.84
C PRO A 254 -15.65 -7.34 -46.17
N ASP A 255 -15.00 -8.51 -46.15
CA ASP A 255 -15.57 -9.71 -45.54
C ASP A 255 -14.53 -10.65 -44.89
N PRO A 256 -14.03 -10.36 -43.69
CA PRO A 256 -12.99 -11.18 -43.06
C PRO A 256 -13.43 -11.82 -41.75
N GLY A 257 -14.39 -12.70 -41.74
CA GLY A 257 -14.71 -13.43 -40.53
C GLY A 257 -15.06 -12.55 -39.32
N LEU A 258 -15.88 -11.53 -39.53
CA LEU A 258 -16.30 -10.56 -38.49
C LEU A 258 -16.74 -11.18 -37.17
N GLY A 259 -17.33 -12.40 -37.20
CA GLY A 259 -17.70 -13.12 -35.99
C GLY A 259 -16.51 -13.50 -35.12
N ALA A 260 -15.40 -13.96 -35.70
CA ALA A 260 -14.21 -14.31 -34.93
C ALA A 260 -13.53 -13.07 -34.34
N LEU A 261 -13.52 -11.95 -35.06
CA LEU A 261 -13.05 -10.66 -34.55
C LEU A 261 -13.89 -10.20 -33.34
N GLN A 262 -15.24 -10.27 -33.44
CA GLN A 262 -16.13 -9.92 -32.34
C GLN A 262 -15.94 -10.81 -31.10
N VAL A 263 -15.75 -12.12 -31.28
CA VAL A 263 -15.45 -13.04 -30.17
C VAL A 263 -14.14 -12.64 -29.46
N LEU A 264 -13.09 -12.35 -30.23
CA LEU A 264 -11.82 -11.90 -29.68
C LEU A 264 -11.96 -10.56 -28.94
N MET A 265 -12.61 -9.58 -29.56
CA MET A 265 -12.86 -8.27 -28.95
C MET A 265 -13.61 -8.42 -27.62
N THR A 266 -14.61 -9.29 -27.57
CA THR A 266 -15.36 -9.59 -26.35
C THR A 266 -14.47 -10.25 -25.29
N ALA A 267 -13.66 -11.24 -25.68
CA ALA A 267 -12.74 -11.92 -24.77
C ALA A 267 -11.70 -10.97 -24.16
N LEU A 268 -11.08 -10.13 -24.99
CA LEU A 268 -10.13 -9.09 -24.52
C LEU A 268 -10.81 -8.14 -23.54
N THR A 269 -12.05 -7.69 -23.88
CA THR A 269 -12.78 -6.73 -23.05
C THR A 269 -13.12 -7.29 -21.69
N ILE A 270 -13.69 -8.51 -21.63
CA ILE A 270 -14.04 -9.17 -20.37
C ILE A 270 -12.77 -9.42 -19.55
N THR A 271 -11.72 -9.96 -20.17
CA THR A 271 -10.47 -10.27 -19.48
C THR A 271 -9.81 -9.00 -18.93
N GLY A 272 -9.67 -7.95 -19.74
CA GLY A 272 -9.06 -6.70 -19.31
C GLY A 272 -9.82 -6.04 -18.15
N LEU A 273 -11.16 -6.01 -18.24
CA LEU A 273 -12.00 -5.43 -17.19
C LEU A 273 -11.90 -6.23 -15.87
N ILE A 274 -11.97 -7.56 -15.94
CA ILE A 274 -11.86 -8.43 -14.76
C ILE A 274 -10.47 -8.31 -14.13
N VAL A 275 -9.40 -8.40 -14.92
CA VAL A 275 -8.04 -8.30 -14.40
C VAL A 275 -7.78 -6.94 -13.76
N GLY A 276 -8.19 -5.85 -14.41
CA GLY A 276 -8.09 -4.51 -13.82
C GLY A 276 -8.78 -4.41 -12.46
N THR A 277 -9.99 -4.98 -12.34
CA THR A 277 -10.73 -4.96 -11.06
C THR A 277 -10.12 -5.89 -10.00
N ILE A 278 -9.55 -7.04 -10.38
CA ILE A 278 -8.81 -7.92 -9.44
C ILE A 278 -7.61 -7.17 -8.84
N VAL A 279 -6.89 -6.38 -9.63
CA VAL A 279 -5.77 -5.58 -9.14
C VAL A 279 -6.24 -4.56 -8.10
N ALA A 280 -7.31 -3.82 -8.38
CA ALA A 280 -7.88 -2.85 -7.43
C ALA A 280 -8.34 -3.52 -6.12
N GLU A 281 -9.02 -4.66 -6.22
CA GLU A 281 -9.48 -5.42 -5.04
C GLU A 281 -8.30 -5.92 -4.20
N ARG A 282 -7.23 -6.39 -4.83
CA ARG A 282 -6.01 -6.83 -4.15
C ARG A 282 -5.29 -5.68 -3.44
N GLU A 283 -5.20 -4.51 -4.08
CA GLU A 283 -4.59 -3.31 -3.48
C GLU A 283 -5.39 -2.82 -2.27
N ASP A 284 -6.72 -2.76 -2.39
CA ASP A 284 -7.62 -2.40 -1.28
C ASP A 284 -7.50 -3.40 -0.11
N ALA A 285 -7.43 -4.70 -0.40
CA ALA A 285 -7.25 -5.74 0.62
C ALA A 285 -5.89 -5.62 1.32
N ALA A 286 -4.82 -5.38 0.56
CA ALA A 286 -3.48 -5.17 1.11
C ALA A 286 -3.39 -3.91 1.99
N ALA A 287 -4.05 -2.82 1.60
CA ALA A 287 -4.13 -1.60 2.39
C ALA A 287 -4.84 -1.85 3.73
N ARG A 288 -5.99 -2.52 3.71
CA ARG A 288 -6.74 -2.88 4.94
C ARG A 288 -5.92 -3.77 5.89
N LEU A 289 -5.19 -4.75 5.35
CA LEU A 289 -4.31 -5.61 6.16
C LEU A 289 -3.20 -4.81 6.84
N ARG A 290 -2.57 -3.86 6.14
CA ARG A 290 -1.54 -2.97 6.73
C ARG A 290 -2.12 -2.12 7.86
N ASP A 291 -3.33 -1.57 7.67
CA ASP A 291 -4.01 -0.76 8.69
C ASP A 291 -4.35 -1.61 9.93
N GLN A 292 -4.87 -2.83 9.75
CA GLN A 292 -5.15 -3.76 10.84
C GLN A 292 -3.87 -4.14 11.59
N GLN A 293 -2.79 -4.44 10.88
CA GLN A 293 -1.51 -4.79 11.49
C GLN A 293 -0.93 -3.63 12.30
N SER A 294 -1.05 -2.40 11.81
CA SER A 294 -0.64 -1.20 12.54
C SER A 294 -1.48 -0.96 13.79
N ALA A 295 -2.78 -1.26 13.75
CA ALA A 295 -3.68 -1.17 14.90
C ALA A 295 -3.36 -2.24 15.96
N ILE A 296 -3.11 -3.48 15.55
CA ILE A 296 -2.69 -4.57 16.43
C ILE A 296 -1.37 -4.23 17.11
N ASN A 297 -0.39 -3.75 16.35
CA ASN A 297 0.90 -3.35 16.91
C ASN A 297 0.77 -2.21 17.93
N ARG A 298 -0.14 -1.25 17.69
CA ARG A 298 -0.46 -0.18 18.67
C ARG A 298 -1.10 -0.75 19.93
N ALA A 299 -2.05 -1.68 19.79
CA ALA A 299 -2.73 -2.30 20.94
C ALA A 299 -1.76 -3.14 21.79
N LEU A 300 -0.86 -3.91 21.15
CA LEU A 300 0.18 -4.68 21.84
C LEU A 300 1.14 -3.76 22.62
N ARG A 301 1.54 -2.62 22.03
CA ARG A 301 2.38 -1.63 22.73
C ARG A 301 1.68 -1.04 23.97
N ILE A 302 0.39 -0.71 23.87
CA ILE A 302 -0.39 -0.20 25.01
C ILE A 302 -0.50 -1.26 26.10
N ARG A 303 -0.72 -2.52 25.74
CA ARG A 303 -0.78 -3.62 26.69
C ARG A 303 0.55 -3.84 27.41
N SER A 304 1.65 -3.91 26.67
CA SER A 304 3.00 -4.02 27.25
C SER A 304 3.32 -2.83 28.16
N ALA A 305 2.96 -1.61 27.75
CA ALA A 305 3.10 -0.42 28.59
C ALA A 305 2.23 -0.50 29.87
N GLY A 306 1.04 -1.10 29.80
CA GLY A 306 0.17 -1.32 30.96
C GLY A 306 0.73 -2.33 31.96
N GLU A 307 1.29 -3.44 31.51
CA GLU A 307 1.96 -4.43 32.35
C GLU A 307 3.22 -3.84 33.03
N VAL A 308 3.97 -3.03 32.28
CA VAL A 308 5.15 -2.31 32.79
C VAL A 308 4.75 -1.17 33.73
N ALA A 309 3.60 -0.49 33.51
CA ALA A 309 3.16 0.64 34.34
C ALA A 309 2.91 0.26 35.81
N ALA A 310 2.40 -0.95 36.07
CA ALA A 310 2.21 -1.45 37.44
C ALA A 310 3.55 -1.64 38.13
N THR A 311 4.53 -2.20 37.43
CA THR A 311 5.90 -2.39 37.95
C THR A 311 6.60 -1.04 38.14
N ILE A 312 6.45 -0.12 37.19
CA ILE A 312 6.96 1.26 37.29
C ILE A 312 6.41 1.96 38.54
N ALA A 313 5.11 1.90 38.77
CA ALA A 313 4.49 2.52 39.92
C ALA A 313 5.05 1.93 41.23
N HIS A 314 5.30 0.61 41.28
CA HIS A 314 5.89 -0.06 42.43
C HIS A 314 7.34 0.40 42.68
N GLU A 315 8.16 0.44 41.62
CA GLU A 315 9.58 0.83 41.69
C GLU A 315 9.79 2.32 42.00
N ILE A 316 8.86 3.22 41.60
CA ILE A 316 8.91 4.63 42.00
C ILE A 316 8.44 4.81 43.45
N ASN A 317 7.40 4.10 43.89
CA ASN A 317 6.86 4.24 45.22
C ASN A 317 7.85 3.75 46.29
N GLN A 318 8.73 2.79 46.01
CA GLN A 318 9.74 2.29 46.97
C GLN A 318 10.70 3.39 47.46
N PRO A 319 11.49 4.08 46.60
CA PRO A 319 12.40 5.13 47.03
C PRO A 319 11.66 6.34 47.61
N LEU A 320 10.44 6.66 47.13
CA LEU A 320 9.63 7.75 47.70
C LEU A 320 9.19 7.45 49.13
N THR A 321 8.81 6.21 49.42
CA THR A 321 8.45 5.77 50.77
C THR A 321 9.67 5.79 51.69
N ALA A 322 10.84 5.32 51.21
CA ALA A 322 12.09 5.40 51.93
C ALA A 322 12.52 6.83 52.24
N LEU A 323 12.43 7.73 51.25
CA LEU A 323 12.69 9.18 51.43
C LEU A 323 11.82 9.80 52.51
N THR A 324 10.51 9.50 52.50
CA THR A 324 9.57 10.00 53.51
C THR A 324 9.91 9.49 54.89
N THR A 325 10.26 8.20 55.00
CA THR A 325 10.67 7.58 56.24
C THR A 325 11.94 8.17 56.82
N TYR A 326 13.00 8.32 55.99
CA TYR A 326 14.27 8.90 56.42
C TYR A 326 14.16 10.40 56.75
N ALA A 327 13.29 11.14 56.05
CA ALA A 327 12.99 12.53 56.39
C ALA A 327 12.31 12.64 57.77
N GLY A 328 11.40 11.75 58.10
CA GLY A 328 10.83 11.67 59.46
C GLY A 328 11.86 11.34 60.53
N ILE A 329 12.79 10.40 60.24
CA ILE A 329 13.90 10.06 61.16
C ILE A 329 14.83 11.27 61.32
N ALA A 330 15.17 11.98 60.26
CA ALA A 330 16.01 13.15 60.31
C ALA A 330 15.40 14.29 61.15
N ALA A 331 14.09 14.54 60.96
CA ALA A 331 13.34 15.54 61.72
C ALA A 331 13.35 15.22 63.24
N LYS A 332 13.11 13.94 63.60
CA LYS A 332 13.16 13.51 64.99
C LYS A 332 14.56 13.56 65.58
N ALA A 333 15.56 13.10 64.85
CA ALA A 333 16.98 13.16 65.30
C ALA A 333 17.45 14.62 65.54
N MET A 334 16.94 15.56 64.74
CA MET A 334 17.21 17.00 64.94
C MET A 334 16.57 17.53 66.23
N GLN A 335 15.32 17.12 66.53
CA GLN A 335 14.63 17.47 67.79
C GLN A 335 15.31 16.89 69.01
N ASP A 336 15.78 15.63 68.91
CA ASP A 336 16.42 14.90 69.99
C ASP A 336 17.95 15.25 70.17
N GLY A 337 18.51 16.13 69.34
CA GLY A 337 19.93 16.53 69.35
C GLY A 337 20.89 15.43 68.89
N ARG A 338 20.42 14.37 68.20
CA ARG A 338 21.22 13.21 67.77
C ARG A 338 21.87 13.43 66.41
N LEU A 339 23.03 14.13 66.39
CA LEU A 339 23.71 14.51 65.17
C LEU A 339 24.20 13.32 64.33
N ASP A 340 24.60 12.23 64.97
CA ASP A 340 25.03 11.00 64.30
C ASP A 340 23.91 10.34 63.50
N LEU A 341 22.71 10.29 64.05
CA LEU A 341 21.53 9.74 63.41
C LEU A 341 21.00 10.63 62.31
N LEU A 342 21.04 11.97 62.53
CA LEU A 342 20.73 12.98 61.52
C LEU A 342 21.61 12.84 60.27
N ALA A 343 22.93 12.75 60.45
CA ALA A 343 23.88 12.58 59.34
C ALA A 343 23.60 11.31 58.53
N ARG A 344 23.34 10.17 59.19
CA ARG A 344 22.98 8.92 58.51
C ARG A 344 21.66 9.01 57.76
N ALA A 345 20.64 9.66 58.33
CA ALA A 345 19.37 9.85 57.70
C ALA A 345 19.47 10.73 56.45
N VAL A 346 20.23 11.83 56.51
CA VAL A 346 20.49 12.70 55.38
C VAL A 346 21.24 11.97 54.25
N GLU A 347 22.25 11.16 54.57
CA GLU A 347 22.97 10.35 53.57
C GLU A 347 22.05 9.32 52.89
N LYS A 348 21.13 8.71 53.64
CA LYS A 348 20.12 7.80 53.08
C LYS A 348 19.10 8.55 52.20
N ILE A 349 18.68 9.76 52.55
CA ILE A 349 17.82 10.59 51.72
C ILE A 349 18.52 10.89 50.38
N LYS A 350 19.81 11.21 50.42
CA LYS A 350 20.61 11.50 49.24
C LYS A 350 20.72 10.28 48.30
N SER A 351 21.00 9.10 48.87
CA SER A 351 21.11 7.85 48.10
C SER A 351 19.75 7.44 47.47
N GLU A 352 18.65 7.53 48.22
CA GLU A 352 17.31 7.19 47.70
C GLU A 352 16.80 8.19 46.65
N SER A 353 17.18 9.47 46.79
CA SER A 353 16.88 10.49 45.75
C SER A 353 17.64 10.21 44.45
N ALA A 354 18.92 9.83 44.50
CA ALA A 354 19.67 9.41 43.35
C ALA A 354 19.04 8.17 42.68
N ARG A 355 18.68 7.16 43.49
CA ARG A 355 18.00 5.97 42.99
C ARG A 355 16.67 6.26 42.30
N ALA A 356 15.83 7.15 42.85
CA ALA A 356 14.58 7.56 42.24
C ALA A 356 14.80 8.23 40.88
N ASN A 357 15.84 9.06 40.77
CA ASN A 357 16.20 9.71 39.51
C ASN A 357 16.68 8.68 38.47
N ASP A 358 17.48 7.69 38.86
CA ASP A 358 17.95 6.64 37.94
C ASP A 358 16.78 5.79 37.40
N VAL A 359 15.83 5.44 38.27
CA VAL A 359 14.59 4.73 37.88
C VAL A 359 13.78 5.57 36.87
N LEU A 360 13.56 6.86 37.16
CA LEU A 360 12.84 7.78 36.25
C LEU A 360 13.54 7.95 34.91
N GLN A 361 14.86 8.03 34.92
CA GLN A 361 15.64 8.13 33.68
C GLN A 361 15.54 6.84 32.86
N GLY A 362 15.72 5.68 33.48
CA GLY A 362 15.58 4.39 32.81
C GLY A 362 14.17 4.18 32.20
N ILE A 363 13.12 4.63 32.91
CA ILE A 363 11.74 4.59 32.40
C ILE A 363 11.57 5.52 31.19
N ARG A 364 12.07 6.78 31.26
CA ARG A 364 12.02 7.68 30.12
C ARG A 364 12.71 7.11 28.88
N GLU A 365 13.82 6.42 29.07
CA GLU A 365 14.57 5.77 28.01
C GLU A 365 13.81 4.57 27.43
N LEU A 366 13.24 3.73 28.26
CA LEU A 366 12.41 2.60 27.84
C LEU A 366 11.16 3.05 27.07
N LEU A 367 10.55 4.19 27.45
CA LEU A 367 9.35 4.75 26.80
C LEU A 367 9.70 5.65 25.60
N ARG A 368 10.94 6.12 25.49
CA ARG A 368 11.42 6.98 24.41
C ARG A 368 11.72 6.21 23.14
N GLN A 369 10.73 5.47 22.62
CA GLN A 369 10.74 4.93 21.28
C GLN A 369 10.39 6.06 20.26
N GLY A 370 11.26 7.09 20.19
CA GLY A 370 11.23 8.10 19.14
C GLY A 370 11.89 7.56 17.87
N THR A 371 11.56 8.17 16.75
CA THR A 371 12.24 7.92 15.47
C THR A 371 13.75 7.99 15.67
N LEU A 372 14.42 6.81 15.48
CA LEU A 372 15.87 6.73 15.47
C LEU A 372 16.44 7.75 14.47
N THR A 373 17.31 8.61 14.93
CA THR A 373 18.02 9.52 14.05
C THR A 373 19.35 8.88 13.68
N LYS A 374 19.28 7.91 12.75
CA LYS A 374 20.48 7.24 12.24
C LYS A 374 21.32 8.24 11.44
N ARG A 375 22.57 8.44 11.88
CA ARG A 375 23.58 9.26 11.23
C ARG A 375 24.88 8.46 11.10
N PRO A 376 25.79 8.82 10.22
CA PRO A 376 27.13 8.26 10.24
C PRO A 376 27.81 8.50 11.60
N VAL A 377 28.23 7.43 12.27
CA VAL A 377 28.83 7.45 13.61
C VAL A 377 30.20 6.79 13.55
N ASP A 378 31.22 7.53 13.95
CA ASP A 378 32.53 6.99 14.28
C ASP A 378 32.48 6.39 15.69
N LEU A 379 32.35 5.05 15.76
CA LEU A 379 32.23 4.32 17.03
C LEU A 379 33.52 4.44 17.86
N LYS A 380 34.66 4.57 17.22
CA LYS A 380 35.96 4.79 17.92
C LYS A 380 35.96 6.10 18.70
N ALA A 381 35.50 7.18 18.05
CA ALA A 381 35.41 8.49 18.72
C ALA A 381 34.46 8.42 19.93
N LYS A 382 33.32 7.74 19.79
CA LYS A 382 32.32 7.56 20.87
C LYS A 382 32.83 6.71 22.05
N LEU A 383 33.62 5.70 21.78
CA LEU A 383 34.26 4.89 22.81
C LEU A 383 35.36 5.67 23.56
N LEU A 384 36.13 6.51 22.88
CA LEU A 384 37.12 7.36 23.51
C LEU A 384 36.47 8.43 24.42
N GLU A 385 35.32 8.98 24.01
CA GLU A 385 34.52 9.88 24.87
C GLU A 385 34.08 9.16 26.16
N LEU A 386 33.62 7.89 26.08
CA LEU A 386 33.25 7.09 27.23
C LEU A 386 34.44 6.75 28.13
N ASP A 387 35.58 6.43 27.55
CA ASP A 387 36.82 6.18 28.30
C ASP A 387 37.22 7.42 29.13
N ALA A 388 37.27 8.59 28.50
CA ALA A 388 37.57 9.82 29.17
C ALA A 388 36.60 10.18 30.31
N LEU A 389 35.31 9.81 30.15
CA LEU A 389 34.29 10.06 31.17
C LEU A 389 34.38 9.11 32.37
N LEU A 390 34.69 7.82 32.14
CA LEU A 390 34.51 6.76 33.15
C LEU A 390 35.81 6.27 33.78
N SER A 391 36.93 6.34 33.07
CA SER A 391 38.20 5.71 33.50
C SER A 391 38.72 6.24 34.80
N GLU A 392 38.65 7.55 35.07
CA GLU A 392 39.13 8.15 36.31
C GLU A 392 38.33 7.67 37.55
N ASP A 393 37.01 7.65 37.45
CA ASP A 393 36.12 7.22 38.52
C ASP A 393 36.21 5.70 38.78
N LEU A 394 36.29 4.90 37.74
CA LEU A 394 36.48 3.46 37.80
C LEU A 394 37.84 3.11 38.42
N GLN A 395 38.90 3.83 38.05
CA GLN A 395 40.25 3.63 38.60
C GLN A 395 40.30 3.94 40.09
N LYS A 396 39.66 5.02 40.56
CA LYS A 396 39.51 5.32 42.01
C LYS A 396 38.80 4.20 42.76
N LYS A 397 37.92 3.47 42.09
CA LYS A 397 37.21 2.30 42.64
C LYS A 397 37.96 0.97 42.46
N GLY A 398 39.20 1.01 41.96
CA GLY A 398 40.02 -0.19 41.72
C GLY A 398 39.62 -1.03 40.50
N ILE A 399 38.89 -0.45 39.57
CA ILE A 399 38.45 -1.09 38.34
C ILE A 399 39.18 -0.49 37.13
N ARG A 400 39.72 -1.35 36.26
CA ARG A 400 40.40 -0.92 35.02
C ARG A 400 39.45 -1.06 33.83
N LEU A 401 39.22 0.02 33.11
CA LEU A 401 38.51 -0.03 31.82
C LEU A 401 39.55 -0.26 30.70
N VAL A 402 39.27 -1.23 29.81
CA VAL A 402 40.11 -1.54 28.66
C VAL A 402 39.22 -1.55 27.41
N ILE A 403 39.46 -0.62 26.49
CA ILE A 403 38.72 -0.49 25.25
C ILE A 403 39.60 -0.93 24.08
N GLY A 404 39.11 -1.88 23.29
CA GLY A 404 39.71 -2.37 22.06
C GLY A 404 38.76 -2.23 20.90
N ILE A 405 39.26 -1.77 19.75
CA ILE A 405 38.50 -1.74 18.50
C ILE A 405 39.36 -2.30 17.39
N THR A 406 38.77 -3.09 16.51
CA THR A 406 39.46 -3.61 15.34
C THR A 406 40.02 -2.47 14.48
N PRO A 407 41.28 -2.53 14.02
CA PRO A 407 41.82 -1.55 13.07
C PRO A 407 40.89 -1.42 11.86
N ASP A 408 40.75 -0.17 11.36
CA ASP A 408 39.93 0.16 10.18
C ASP A 408 38.43 -0.20 10.32
N PHE A 409 37.90 -0.11 11.56
CA PHE A 409 36.46 -0.34 11.79
C PHE A 409 35.65 0.71 11.02
N PRO A 410 34.62 0.32 10.23
CA PRO A 410 33.86 1.23 9.38
C PRO A 410 32.99 2.18 10.20
N VAL A 411 32.65 3.32 9.59
CA VAL A 411 31.60 4.20 10.09
C VAL A 411 30.26 3.49 9.92
N ILE A 412 29.45 3.47 10.98
CA ILE A 412 28.15 2.81 10.99
C ILE A 412 27.02 3.83 11.01
N ARG A 413 25.86 3.52 10.42
CA ARG A 413 24.67 4.37 10.51
C ARG A 413 23.87 4.02 11.76
N ALA A 414 23.94 4.90 12.77
CA ALA A 414 23.32 4.66 14.06
C ALA A 414 22.90 5.96 14.76
N ASP A 415 22.14 5.86 15.83
CA ASP A 415 21.98 6.96 16.79
C ASP A 415 23.13 6.90 17.80
N GLY A 416 24.16 7.74 17.59
CA GLY A 416 25.38 7.72 18.39
C GLY A 416 25.16 7.99 19.88
N ILE A 417 24.12 8.76 20.25
CA ILE A 417 23.79 9.04 21.65
C ILE A 417 23.21 7.79 22.31
N GLN A 418 22.29 7.12 21.63
CA GLN A 418 21.69 5.89 22.16
C GLN A 418 22.72 4.77 22.27
N LEU A 419 23.61 4.59 21.27
CA LEU A 419 24.67 3.59 21.35
C LEU A 419 25.63 3.87 22.49
N GLN A 420 26.07 5.12 22.65
CA GLN A 420 26.94 5.52 23.77
C GLN A 420 26.28 5.20 25.10
N GLN A 421 24.99 5.45 25.24
CA GLN A 421 24.21 5.12 26.43
C GLN A 421 24.09 3.62 26.68
N ALA A 422 23.82 2.81 25.64
CA ALA A 422 23.77 1.36 25.79
C ALA A 422 25.10 0.80 26.32
N ILE A 423 26.22 1.25 25.73
CA ILE A 423 27.56 0.83 26.14
C ILE A 423 27.88 1.31 27.57
N HIS A 424 27.53 2.56 27.90
CA HIS A 424 27.66 3.10 29.27
C HIS A 424 26.91 2.23 30.29
N ASN A 425 25.66 1.87 30.03
CA ASN A 425 24.85 1.03 30.91
C ASN A 425 25.49 -0.34 31.13
N LEU A 426 26.07 -0.95 30.09
CA LEU A 426 26.77 -2.23 30.22
C LEU A 426 28.06 -2.10 31.03
N ILE A 427 28.84 -1.03 30.86
CA ILE A 427 30.07 -0.78 31.65
C ILE A 427 29.73 -0.56 33.12
N VAL A 428 28.73 0.27 33.43
CA VAL A 428 28.30 0.54 34.82
C VAL A 428 27.79 -0.71 35.48
N ASN A 429 26.99 -1.54 34.78
CA ASN A 429 26.53 -2.83 35.31
C ASN A 429 27.70 -3.77 35.69
N GLY A 430 28.73 -3.84 34.85
CA GLY A 430 29.96 -4.60 35.12
C GLY A 430 30.74 -4.05 36.29
N ALA A 431 30.88 -2.73 36.39
CA ALA A 431 31.56 -2.08 37.52
C ALA A 431 30.87 -2.36 38.85
N GLU A 432 29.56 -2.22 38.91
CA GLU A 432 28.77 -2.52 40.08
C GLU A 432 28.88 -4.00 40.49
N ALA A 433 28.92 -4.93 39.50
CA ALA A 433 29.07 -6.37 39.79
C ALA A 433 30.45 -6.69 40.42
N ILE A 434 31.52 -6.06 39.94
CA ILE A 434 32.88 -6.19 40.51
C ILE A 434 32.93 -5.61 41.92
N LEU A 435 32.36 -4.43 42.15
CA LEU A 435 32.32 -3.77 43.46
C LEU A 435 31.51 -4.57 44.49
N ALA A 436 30.34 -5.09 44.10
CA ALA A 436 29.51 -5.94 44.96
C ALA A 436 30.21 -7.22 45.40
N ALA A 437 31.15 -7.73 44.59
CA ALA A 437 31.96 -8.90 44.96
C ALA A 437 33.16 -8.54 45.86
N GLY A 438 33.35 -7.24 46.21
CA GLY A 438 34.48 -6.78 47.03
C GLY A 438 35.84 -6.99 46.40
N ARG A 439 35.93 -6.93 45.05
CA ARG A 439 37.14 -7.23 44.29
C ARG A 439 37.59 -6.01 43.49
N SER A 440 38.86 -5.98 43.15
CA SER A 440 39.37 -5.19 42.04
C SER A 440 39.31 -6.01 40.76
N GLY A 441 39.08 -5.40 39.62
CA GLY A 441 38.93 -6.13 38.37
C GLY A 441 39.09 -5.26 37.14
N ALA A 442 38.75 -5.81 35.98
CA ALA A 442 38.75 -5.10 34.73
C ALA A 442 37.41 -5.27 33.98
N ILE A 443 37.05 -4.25 33.25
CA ILE A 443 35.97 -4.26 32.28
C ILE A 443 36.61 -4.09 30.89
N LYS A 444 36.33 -5.02 29.99
CA LYS A 444 36.83 -5.01 28.63
C LYS A 444 35.67 -4.72 27.67
N VAL A 445 35.83 -3.67 26.88
CA VAL A 445 34.94 -3.35 25.78
C VAL A 445 35.67 -3.67 24.47
N HIS A 446 35.18 -4.62 23.71
CA HIS A 446 35.80 -5.03 22.46
C HIS A 446 34.83 -4.85 21.29
N VAL A 447 35.27 -4.15 20.23
CA VAL A 447 34.47 -3.92 19.05
C VAL A 447 35.12 -4.60 17.86
N THR A 448 34.37 -5.50 17.23
CA THR A 448 34.83 -6.30 16.09
C THR A 448 33.80 -6.27 14.96
N LEU A 449 34.24 -6.60 13.77
CA LEU A 449 33.39 -6.83 12.62
C LEU A 449 33.12 -8.34 12.50
N SER A 450 31.86 -8.72 12.46
CA SER A 450 31.46 -10.11 12.19
C SER A 450 31.64 -10.43 10.71
N SER A 451 31.77 -11.75 10.39
CA SER A 451 31.78 -12.24 8.99
C SER A 451 30.46 -12.01 8.24
N TYR A 452 29.42 -11.55 8.93
CA TYR A 452 28.09 -11.26 8.36
C TYR A 452 27.80 -9.75 8.20
N ASP A 453 28.85 -8.89 8.14
CA ASP A 453 28.71 -7.43 8.06
C ASP A 453 27.93 -6.83 9.26
N GLU A 454 28.13 -7.39 10.45
CA GLU A 454 27.56 -6.88 11.70
C GLU A 454 28.69 -6.30 12.58
N ALA A 455 28.39 -5.16 13.22
CA ALA A 455 29.21 -4.63 14.29
C ALA A 455 28.93 -5.41 15.58
N GLU A 456 29.91 -6.07 16.13
CA GLU A 456 29.83 -6.75 17.42
C GLU A 456 30.53 -5.92 18.50
N ILE A 457 29.76 -5.47 19.50
CA ILE A 457 30.24 -4.72 20.65
C ILE A 457 30.12 -5.65 21.86
N GLU A 458 31.25 -6.15 22.33
CA GLU A 458 31.36 -7.02 23.49
C GLU A 458 31.76 -6.23 24.73
N VAL A 459 31.01 -6.40 25.82
CA VAL A 459 31.38 -5.91 27.15
C VAL A 459 31.54 -7.10 28.07
N GLN A 460 32.75 -7.29 28.61
CA GLN A 460 33.09 -8.36 29.55
C GLN A 460 33.62 -7.78 30.85
N ASP A 461 33.13 -8.28 31.99
CA ASP A 461 33.61 -7.92 33.34
C ASP A 461 34.24 -9.11 34.06
N ASP A 462 35.02 -8.81 35.12
CA ASP A 462 35.62 -9.79 36.03
C ASP A 462 34.77 -10.01 37.29
N GLY A 463 33.48 -9.69 37.26
CA GLY A 463 32.54 -9.86 38.36
C GLY A 463 32.16 -11.33 38.65
N PRO A 464 31.12 -11.56 39.45
CA PRO A 464 30.64 -12.91 39.78
C PRO A 464 29.84 -13.57 38.65
N GLY A 465 29.52 -12.83 37.57
CA GLY A 465 28.65 -13.27 36.48
C GLY A 465 27.17 -13.26 36.87
N PHE A 466 26.35 -13.85 36.00
CA PHE A 466 24.91 -13.97 36.26
C PHE A 466 24.61 -15.17 37.15
N PRO A 467 23.62 -15.06 38.06
CA PRO A 467 23.29 -16.15 38.98
C PRO A 467 22.67 -17.35 38.25
N PRO A 468 22.77 -18.57 38.82
CA PRO A 468 22.09 -19.73 38.26
C PRO A 468 20.58 -19.49 38.18
N GLY A 469 19.99 -19.78 36.99
CA GLY A 469 18.57 -19.58 36.74
C GLY A 469 18.19 -18.18 36.19
N PHE A 470 19.16 -17.29 36.02
CA PHE A 470 18.90 -16.02 35.29
C PHE A 470 18.55 -16.31 33.83
N ASN A 471 17.39 -15.79 33.39
CA ASN A 471 16.98 -15.96 31.99
C ASN A 471 17.85 -15.06 31.07
N VAL A 472 18.92 -15.64 30.55
CA VAL A 472 19.88 -14.95 29.67
C VAL A 472 19.24 -14.55 28.33
N ASN A 473 18.21 -15.25 27.90
CA ASN A 473 17.57 -15.01 26.58
C ASN A 473 16.54 -13.86 26.62
N GLU A 474 15.93 -13.64 27.80
CA GLU A 474 14.90 -12.62 28.00
C GLU A 474 15.00 -12.00 29.41
N PRO A 475 15.98 -11.13 29.68
CA PRO A 475 16.00 -10.43 30.94
C PRO A 475 14.80 -9.48 31.02
N ALA A 476 13.86 -9.81 31.94
CA ALA A 476 12.73 -8.93 32.18
C ALA A 476 13.19 -7.59 32.75
N PRO A 477 12.61 -6.46 32.34
CA PRO A 477 12.86 -5.16 32.96
C PRO A 477 12.65 -5.24 34.48
N PHE A 478 13.43 -4.49 35.25
CA PHE A 478 13.43 -4.47 36.73
C PHE A 478 13.93 -5.75 37.37
N THR A 479 14.47 -6.72 36.63
CA THR A 479 15.10 -7.90 37.23
C THR A 479 16.51 -7.54 37.65
N THR A 480 16.75 -7.54 38.97
CA THR A 480 18.08 -7.24 39.54
C THR A 480 18.39 -8.19 40.68
N THR A 481 19.65 -8.55 40.80
CA THR A 481 20.20 -9.30 41.96
C THR A 481 20.85 -8.37 42.97
N LYS A 482 20.86 -7.07 42.70
CA LYS A 482 21.54 -6.07 43.53
C LYS A 482 20.54 -5.35 44.44
N PRO A 483 20.84 -5.11 45.73
CA PRO A 483 19.93 -4.46 46.67
C PRO A 483 19.54 -3.03 46.27
N GLU A 484 20.39 -2.33 45.55
CA GLU A 484 20.19 -0.92 45.12
C GLU A 484 20.09 -0.76 43.61
N GLY A 485 20.06 -1.86 42.83
CA GLY A 485 20.02 -1.81 41.36
C GLY A 485 18.59 -1.61 40.83
N SER A 486 18.42 -0.76 39.79
CA SER A 486 17.11 -0.55 39.13
C SER A 486 16.68 -1.70 38.21
N GLY A 487 17.58 -2.60 37.83
CA GLY A 487 17.29 -3.67 36.86
C GLY A 487 16.92 -3.20 35.43
N LEU A 488 17.11 -1.93 35.12
CA LEU A 488 16.76 -1.32 33.82
C LEU A 488 17.91 -1.29 32.84
N GLY A 489 19.17 -1.24 33.28
CA GLY A 489 20.32 -1.00 32.39
C GLY A 489 20.46 -2.02 31.27
N LEU A 490 20.23 -3.30 31.55
CA LEU A 490 20.29 -4.37 30.54
C LEU A 490 19.09 -4.33 29.59
N ALA A 491 17.89 -4.01 30.10
CA ALA A 491 16.68 -3.86 29.31
C ALA A 491 16.77 -2.66 28.35
N VAL A 492 17.36 -1.54 28.82
CA VAL A 492 17.62 -0.36 27.98
C VAL A 492 18.64 -0.68 26.87
N ALA A 493 19.76 -1.34 27.21
CA ALA A 493 20.75 -1.73 26.21
C ALA A 493 20.16 -2.67 25.14
N ARG A 494 19.28 -3.59 25.54
CA ARG A 494 18.55 -4.46 24.62
C ARG A 494 17.61 -3.67 23.72
N SER A 495 16.77 -2.80 24.29
CA SER A 495 15.82 -1.97 23.55
C SER A 495 16.52 -1.10 22.51
N ILE A 496 17.67 -0.54 22.86
CA ILE A 496 18.51 0.26 21.93
C ILE A 496 19.05 -0.63 20.81
N SER A 497 19.54 -1.84 21.14
CA SER A 497 20.05 -2.78 20.13
C SER A 497 18.96 -3.18 19.14
N GLU A 498 17.78 -3.58 19.63
CA GLU A 498 16.61 -3.95 18.81
C GLU A 498 16.08 -2.80 17.96
N ALA A 499 16.07 -1.59 18.52
CA ALA A 499 15.69 -0.39 17.78
C ALA A 499 16.63 -0.11 16.60
N HIS A 500 17.90 -0.48 16.70
CA HIS A 500 18.86 -0.38 15.59
C HIS A 500 18.79 -1.57 14.61
N GLY A 501 17.85 -2.52 14.81
CA GLY A 501 17.71 -3.72 13.99
C GLY A 501 18.67 -4.84 14.36
N GLY A 502 19.31 -4.73 15.52
CA GLY A 502 20.28 -5.68 16.05
C GLY A 502 19.72 -6.55 17.17
N SER A 503 20.63 -7.17 17.93
CA SER A 503 20.30 -8.04 19.04
C SER A 503 21.28 -7.88 20.20
N LEU A 504 20.83 -8.21 21.44
CA LEU A 504 21.67 -8.29 22.61
C LEU A 504 21.71 -9.74 23.10
N VAL A 505 22.90 -10.32 23.16
CA VAL A 505 23.13 -11.70 23.61
C VAL A 505 23.95 -11.67 24.90
N ILE A 506 23.48 -12.41 25.91
CA ILE A 506 24.18 -12.56 27.18
C ILE A 506 24.82 -13.94 27.20
N ALA A 507 26.11 -14.00 27.45
CA ALA A 507 26.85 -15.23 27.59
C ALA A 507 27.39 -15.38 28.99
N THR A 508 27.31 -16.56 29.54
CA THR A 508 27.98 -16.89 30.82
C THR A 508 29.48 -17.14 30.55
N SER A 509 30.31 -16.54 31.38
CA SER A 509 31.77 -16.74 31.32
C SER A 509 32.24 -17.37 32.62
N PRO A 510 33.30 -18.21 32.62
CA PRO A 510 33.89 -18.74 33.83
C PRO A 510 34.43 -17.67 34.79
N ARG A 511 34.66 -16.49 34.29
CA ARG A 511 35.10 -15.29 35.05
C ARG A 511 34.29 -14.10 34.62
N GLY A 512 33.18 -13.79 35.33
CA GLY A 512 32.37 -12.62 35.10
C GLY A 512 31.23 -12.79 34.10
N ALA A 513 30.61 -11.69 33.70
CA ALA A 513 29.58 -11.65 32.68
C ALA A 513 30.16 -11.18 31.34
N ARG A 514 29.53 -11.65 30.25
CA ARG A 514 29.84 -11.27 28.88
C ARG A 514 28.54 -10.91 28.18
N VAL A 515 28.45 -9.68 27.72
CA VAL A 515 27.29 -9.17 26.97
C VAL A 515 27.75 -8.74 25.59
N LEU A 516 27.08 -9.26 24.56
CA LEU A 516 27.40 -9.01 23.16
C LEU A 516 26.23 -8.30 22.50
N MET A 517 26.45 -7.08 22.01
CA MET A 517 25.51 -6.32 21.20
C MET A 517 25.90 -6.47 19.72
N ARG A 518 24.99 -6.93 18.89
CA ARG A 518 25.14 -7.05 17.45
C ARG A 518 24.29 -6.00 16.75
N LEU A 519 24.87 -5.29 15.80
CA LEU A 519 24.20 -4.25 15.05
C LEU A 519 24.48 -4.42 13.55
N PRO A 520 23.47 -4.40 12.67
CA PRO A 520 23.69 -4.48 11.24
C PRO A 520 24.45 -3.22 10.75
N ILE A 521 25.41 -3.40 9.87
CA ILE A 521 26.11 -2.30 9.21
C ILE A 521 25.36 -1.96 7.93
N GLU A 522 24.68 -0.81 7.92
CA GLU A 522 24.11 -0.24 6.70
C GLU A 522 25.24 0.49 5.96
N ARG A 523 25.61 0.01 4.76
CA ARG A 523 26.57 0.69 3.87
C ARG A 523 25.86 1.78 3.08
N GLU A 524 26.58 2.83 2.69
CA GLU A 524 26.02 3.94 1.89
C GLU A 524 25.42 3.48 0.54
N ASP A 525 25.89 2.37 0.00
CA ASP A 525 25.41 1.82 -1.28
C ASP A 525 23.99 1.24 -1.22
N ASP A 526 23.52 0.81 -0.06
CA ASP A 526 22.18 0.22 0.13
C ASP A 526 21.04 1.25 0.03
N GLU A 527 21.30 2.53 0.17
CA GLU A 527 20.27 3.59 0.07
C GLU A 527 19.99 4.00 -1.39
N GLN A 528 20.97 3.82 -2.29
CA GLN A 528 20.80 4.10 -3.72
C GLN A 528 19.96 3.03 -4.40
N ASP A 529 20.03 1.79 -3.95
CA ASP A 529 19.22 0.69 -4.48
C ASP A 529 17.77 0.71 -3.93
N ARG A 530 17.56 1.14 -2.67
CA ARG A 530 16.20 1.31 -2.11
C ARG A 530 15.42 2.52 -2.63
N GLN A 531 16.09 3.48 -3.26
CA GLN A 531 15.43 4.62 -3.95
C GLN A 531 15.16 4.32 -5.44
N ARG A 532 15.66 3.19 -5.95
CA ARG A 532 15.45 2.73 -7.34
C ARG A 532 14.35 1.67 -7.49
N ASP A 533 13.91 1.05 -6.41
CA ASP A 533 12.76 0.13 -6.32
C ASP A 533 11.50 0.88 -5.79
#